data_73db2c81b836d248eeefc487743304dc
#
_entry.id   73db2c81b836d248eeefc487743304dc
#
_cell.length_a   1.000
_cell.length_b   1.000
_cell.length_c   1.000
_cell.angle_alpha   90.00
_cell.angle_beta   90.00
_cell.angle_gamma   90.00
#
_symmetry.space_group_name_H-M   'P 1'
#
loop_
_entity.id
_entity.type
_entity.pdbx_description
1 polymer ?
#
loop_
_entity_poly.entity_id
_entity_poly.type
_entity_poly.pdbx_seq_one_letter_code
_entity_poly.pdbx_strand_id
1 'polypeptide(L)'
;HDSHRRQRQMCIRDRLIVANKIDLISDDEFKEACNIYENLGLKVFKVSGKFGEGLSELGFYLEDKTTIFVGKSGSGKSTISSKLLGINLKTKELNKAKGVHTTSVSSLYVKDKIEIIDSPGVRDLEIEKFNSEEVLSGFFEIREASMGCKFKNCNHINVAGCNVIDQLSKGNIAESRYNNYLSFLKNE
;
A
#
# COMPACT_ATOMS: atom_id res chain seq x y z
N HIS A 1 -24.86 -20.01 -15.96
CA HIS A 1 -23.38 -20.05 -16.02
C HIS A 1 -22.70 -18.67 -16.03
N ASP A 2 -23.45 -17.57 -16.16
CA ASP A 2 -22.91 -16.21 -16.30
C ASP A 2 -22.79 -15.44 -14.97
N SER A 3 -23.51 -15.86 -13.93
CA SER A 3 -23.49 -15.17 -12.62
C SER A 3 -22.15 -15.32 -11.87
N HIS A 4 -21.48 -16.47 -12.02
CA HIS A 4 -20.18 -16.71 -11.37
C HIS A 4 -19.00 -15.98 -12.04
N ARG A 5 -19.10 -15.64 -13.33
CA ARG A 5 -18.08 -14.83 -14.01
C ARG A 5 -18.13 -13.36 -13.58
N ARG A 6 -19.32 -12.79 -13.38
CA ARG A 6 -19.48 -11.40 -12.91
C ARG A 6 -19.01 -11.21 -11.47
N GLN A 7 -19.23 -12.18 -10.58
CA GLN A 7 -18.74 -12.11 -9.20
C GLN A 7 -17.21 -12.17 -9.10
N ARG A 8 -16.51 -12.91 -9.99
CA ARG A 8 -15.04 -12.91 -10.03
C ARG A 8 -14.44 -11.59 -10.55
N GLN A 9 -15.11 -10.88 -11.44
CA GLN A 9 -14.65 -9.57 -11.91
C GLN A 9 -14.82 -8.46 -10.88
N MET A 10 -15.79 -8.55 -9.96
CA MET A 10 -16.01 -7.56 -8.90
C MET A 10 -14.95 -7.57 -7.78
N CYS A 11 -14.06 -8.57 -7.71
CA CYS A 11 -13.07 -8.71 -6.65
C CYS A 11 -11.62 -8.46 -7.09
N ILE A 12 -11.36 -7.99 -8.32
CA ILE A 12 -10.01 -7.59 -8.74
C ILE A 12 -9.77 -6.19 -8.19
N ARG A 13 -9.10 -6.15 -7.03
CA ARG A 13 -8.60 -4.89 -6.44
C ARG A 13 -7.20 -4.67 -6.96
N ASP A 14 -7.04 -3.73 -7.88
CA ASP A 14 -5.73 -3.28 -8.30
C ASP A 14 -5.02 -2.62 -7.13
N ARG A 15 -3.77 -2.96 -6.95
CA ARG A 15 -2.88 -2.35 -5.95
C ARG A 15 -1.80 -1.57 -6.66
N LEU A 16 -1.55 -0.35 -6.22
CA LEU A 16 -0.47 0.49 -6.69
C LEU A 16 0.24 1.16 -5.51
N ILE A 17 1.46 1.57 -5.73
CA ILE A 17 2.25 2.34 -4.77
C ILE A 17 2.26 3.79 -5.21
N VAL A 18 1.95 4.70 -4.29
CA VAL A 18 2.16 6.14 -4.49
C VAL A 18 3.34 6.57 -3.62
N ALA A 19 4.50 6.70 -4.24
CA ALA A 19 5.71 7.17 -3.60
C ALA A 19 5.69 8.71 -3.57
N ASN A 20 5.29 9.25 -2.41
CA ASN A 20 5.08 10.69 -2.22
C ASN A 20 6.31 11.37 -1.59
N LYS A 21 6.40 12.69 -1.74
CA LYS A 21 7.46 13.56 -1.21
C LYS A 21 8.79 13.39 -1.95
N ILE A 22 8.73 13.19 -3.27
CA ILE A 22 9.92 13.14 -4.12
C ILE A 22 10.80 14.39 -3.99
N ASP A 23 10.22 15.49 -3.52
CA ASP A 23 10.90 16.74 -3.25
C ASP A 23 11.85 16.73 -2.04
N LEU A 24 11.86 15.65 -1.25
CA LEU A 24 12.64 15.54 0.00
C LEU A 24 13.81 14.53 -0.07
N ILE A 25 13.92 13.76 -1.12
CA ILE A 25 14.87 12.64 -1.23
C ILE A 25 15.66 12.79 -2.52
N SER A 26 16.94 12.35 -2.54
CA SER A 26 17.73 12.29 -3.76
C SER A 26 17.13 11.30 -4.76
N ASP A 27 17.29 11.60 -6.06
CA ASP A 27 16.73 10.78 -7.14
C ASP A 27 17.20 9.32 -7.09
N ASP A 28 18.43 9.06 -6.64
CA ASP A 28 19.00 7.71 -6.66
C ASP A 28 18.44 6.83 -5.52
N GLU A 29 18.39 7.34 -4.28
CA GLU A 29 17.77 6.62 -3.15
C GLU A 29 16.29 6.35 -3.42
N PHE A 30 15.60 7.31 -4.04
CA PHE A 30 14.20 7.17 -4.37
C PHE A 30 13.97 6.13 -5.47
N LYS A 31 14.80 6.11 -6.49
CA LYS A 31 14.74 5.08 -7.56
C LYS A 31 14.96 3.69 -7.01
N GLU A 32 15.96 3.50 -6.14
CA GLU A 32 16.21 2.19 -5.52
C GLU A 32 15.00 1.69 -4.73
N ALA A 33 14.41 2.54 -3.89
CA ALA A 33 13.22 2.20 -3.13
C ALA A 33 12.01 1.85 -4.03
N CYS A 34 11.81 2.58 -5.14
CA CYS A 34 10.74 2.31 -6.10
C CYS A 34 10.97 1.01 -6.87
N ASN A 35 12.21 0.76 -7.32
CA ASN A 35 12.57 -0.43 -8.08
C ASN A 35 12.23 -1.72 -7.35
N ILE A 36 12.35 -1.74 -6.01
CA ILE A 36 11.95 -2.89 -5.19
C ILE A 36 10.49 -3.29 -5.48
N TYR A 37 9.58 -2.31 -5.52
CA TYR A 37 8.16 -2.56 -5.74
C TYR A 37 7.82 -2.79 -7.22
N GLU A 38 8.51 -2.11 -8.14
CA GLU A 38 8.37 -2.31 -9.59
C GLU A 38 8.80 -3.72 -9.99
N ASN A 39 9.90 -4.25 -9.42
CA ASN A 39 10.37 -5.62 -9.62
C ASN A 39 9.38 -6.67 -9.08
N LEU A 40 8.54 -6.31 -8.12
CA LEU A 40 7.45 -7.13 -7.63
C LEU A 40 6.18 -7.04 -8.51
N GLY A 41 6.24 -6.36 -9.65
CA GLY A 41 5.12 -6.18 -10.58
C GLY A 41 4.08 -5.17 -10.10
N LEU A 42 4.36 -4.36 -9.08
CA LEU A 42 3.49 -3.29 -8.63
C LEU A 42 3.73 -2.02 -9.43
N LYS A 43 2.66 -1.35 -9.83
CA LYS A 43 2.76 -0.03 -10.45
C LYS A 43 3.12 1.01 -9.40
N VAL A 44 4.16 1.82 -9.67
CA VAL A 44 4.64 2.86 -8.76
C VAL A 44 4.45 4.23 -9.41
N PHE A 45 3.75 5.13 -8.72
CA PHE A 45 3.63 6.54 -9.08
C PHE A 45 4.51 7.39 -8.17
N LYS A 46 5.38 8.19 -8.79
CA LYS A 46 6.31 9.10 -8.10
C LYS A 46 5.66 10.49 -8.07
N VAL A 47 5.36 11.00 -6.87
CA VAL A 47 4.61 12.25 -6.76
C VAL A 47 5.17 13.18 -5.68
N SER A 48 4.96 14.49 -5.86
CA SER A 48 5.00 15.48 -4.79
C SER A 48 3.60 16.01 -4.53
N GLY A 49 2.96 15.53 -3.49
CA GLY A 49 1.66 16.05 -3.07
C GLY A 49 1.72 17.54 -2.71
N LYS A 50 2.88 18.06 -2.30
CA LYS A 50 3.10 19.48 -1.98
C LYS A 50 3.12 20.35 -3.24
N PHE A 51 3.89 19.97 -4.24
CA PHE A 51 4.09 20.77 -5.45
C PHE A 51 3.15 20.36 -6.60
N GLY A 52 2.59 19.16 -6.57
CA GLY A 52 1.67 18.65 -7.60
C GLY A 52 2.35 17.82 -8.68
N GLU A 53 3.66 17.65 -8.61
CA GLU A 53 4.42 16.85 -9.55
C GLU A 53 3.93 15.40 -9.55
N GLY A 54 3.81 14.79 -10.74
CA GLY A 54 3.32 13.42 -10.93
C GLY A 54 1.82 13.20 -10.66
N LEU A 55 1.08 14.20 -10.12
CA LEU A 55 -0.33 14.02 -9.79
C LEU A 55 -1.24 13.94 -11.02
N SER A 56 -0.85 14.56 -12.14
CA SER A 56 -1.63 14.47 -13.39
C SER A 56 -1.63 13.05 -13.94
N GLU A 57 -0.48 12.37 -13.93
CA GLU A 57 -0.36 10.99 -14.38
C GLU A 57 -1.13 10.04 -13.45
N LEU A 58 -0.99 10.23 -12.12
CA LEU A 58 -1.75 9.48 -11.14
C LEU A 58 -3.26 9.69 -11.34
N GLY A 59 -3.70 10.94 -11.51
CA GLY A 59 -5.11 11.27 -11.74
C GLY A 59 -5.67 10.59 -12.97
N PHE A 60 -4.98 10.64 -14.09
CA PHE A 60 -5.37 9.95 -15.32
C PHE A 60 -5.51 8.43 -15.12
N TYR A 61 -4.58 7.83 -14.36
CA TYR A 61 -4.67 6.39 -14.06
C TYR A 61 -5.87 6.05 -13.17
N LEU A 62 -6.29 6.95 -12.30
CA LEU A 62 -7.40 6.76 -11.37
C LEU A 62 -8.76 7.07 -11.99
N GLU A 63 -8.84 7.58 -13.23
CA GLU A 63 -10.11 7.78 -13.93
C GLU A 63 -10.91 6.49 -14.01
N ASP A 64 -12.22 6.63 -13.83
CA ASP A 64 -13.21 5.54 -13.83
C ASP A 64 -12.93 4.43 -12.78
N LYS A 65 -12.19 4.78 -11.71
CA LYS A 65 -11.87 3.87 -10.60
C LYS A 65 -12.25 4.48 -9.26
N THR A 66 -12.84 3.64 -8.41
CA THR A 66 -13.05 3.98 -7.00
C THR A 66 -11.79 3.61 -6.21
N THR A 67 -11.15 4.60 -5.61
CA THR A 67 -9.82 4.48 -4.98
C THR A 67 -9.88 4.77 -3.48
N ILE A 68 -9.10 4.03 -2.70
CA ILE A 68 -8.84 4.34 -1.30
C ILE A 68 -7.32 4.48 -1.09
N PHE A 69 -6.91 5.57 -0.45
CA PHE A 69 -5.51 5.75 -0.05
C PHE A 69 -5.26 5.19 1.34
N VAL A 70 -4.29 4.27 1.43
CA VAL A 70 -3.87 3.62 2.66
C VAL A 70 -2.41 3.96 2.95
N GLY A 71 -2.03 4.12 4.20
CA GLY A 71 -0.65 4.38 4.60
C GLY A 71 -0.56 5.11 5.94
N LYS A 72 0.64 5.21 6.50
CA LYS A 72 0.92 5.84 7.81
C LYS A 72 0.45 7.29 7.86
N SER A 73 0.18 7.78 9.08
CA SER A 73 -0.07 9.20 9.32
C SER A 73 1.09 10.05 8.79
N GLY A 74 0.78 11.21 8.20
CA GLY A 74 1.80 12.07 7.60
C GLY A 74 2.36 11.61 6.24
N SER A 75 1.92 10.49 5.65
CA SER A 75 2.37 10.05 4.32
C SER A 75 1.87 10.96 3.18
N GLY A 76 0.88 11.82 3.43
CA GLY A 76 0.38 12.79 2.46
C GLY A 76 -0.92 12.38 1.77
N LYS A 77 -1.61 11.34 2.24
CA LYS A 77 -2.90 10.87 1.67
C LYS A 77 -3.90 12.00 1.44
N SER A 78 -4.23 12.75 2.50
CA SER A 78 -5.20 13.86 2.42
C SER A 78 -4.73 15.00 1.51
N THR A 79 -3.41 15.22 1.41
CA THR A 79 -2.85 16.25 0.51
C THR A 79 -3.02 15.84 -0.95
N ILE A 80 -2.70 14.60 -1.28
CA ILE A 80 -2.86 14.04 -2.63
C ILE A 80 -4.34 14.03 -3.00
N SER A 81 -5.21 13.48 -2.15
CA SER A 81 -6.66 13.44 -2.38
C SER A 81 -7.25 14.84 -2.57
N SER A 82 -6.85 15.81 -1.72
CA SER A 82 -7.30 17.20 -1.84
C SER A 82 -6.93 17.83 -3.18
N LYS A 83 -5.71 17.57 -3.66
CA LYS A 83 -5.25 18.11 -4.95
C LYS A 83 -5.94 17.43 -6.14
N LEU A 84 -6.06 16.10 -6.13
CA LEU A 84 -6.77 15.37 -7.18
C LEU A 84 -8.23 15.79 -7.30
N LEU A 85 -8.90 15.97 -6.16
CA LEU A 85 -10.29 16.38 -6.10
C LEU A 85 -10.48 17.91 -6.21
N GLY A 86 -9.42 18.71 -6.10
CA GLY A 86 -9.51 20.18 -6.09
C GLY A 86 -10.32 20.74 -4.91
N ILE A 87 -10.36 20.01 -3.78
CA ILE A 87 -11.09 20.38 -2.55
C ILE A 87 -10.16 20.32 -1.35
N ASN A 88 -10.47 21.07 -0.28
CA ASN A 88 -9.70 21.00 0.95
C ASN A 88 -10.34 20.01 1.94
N LEU A 89 -9.84 18.79 1.99
CA LEU A 89 -10.37 17.75 2.88
C LEU A 89 -10.12 18.07 4.36
N LYS A 90 -9.03 18.77 4.71
CA LYS A 90 -8.70 19.13 6.10
C LYS A 90 -9.72 20.07 6.73
N THR A 91 -10.26 21.03 5.97
CA THR A 91 -11.28 21.95 6.48
C THR A 91 -12.63 21.28 6.71
N LYS A 92 -12.95 20.23 5.96
CA LYS A 92 -14.18 19.46 6.16
C LYS A 92 -14.16 18.62 7.43
N GLU A 93 -13.00 18.11 7.84
CA GLU A 93 -12.85 17.38 9.12
C GLU A 93 -13.05 18.30 10.33
N LEU A 94 -12.50 19.52 10.31
CA LEU A 94 -12.67 20.52 11.36
C LEU A 94 -14.13 20.94 11.55
N ASN A 95 -14.91 20.98 10.47
CA ASN A 95 -16.33 21.30 10.55
C ASN A 95 -17.20 20.15 11.06
N LYS A 96 -16.76 18.89 10.89
CA LYS A 96 -17.43 17.71 11.47
C LYS A 96 -17.09 17.51 12.94
N ALA A 97 -15.91 17.93 13.41
CA ALA A 97 -15.48 17.76 14.80
C ALA A 97 -16.18 18.69 15.82
N LYS A 98 -16.96 19.67 15.37
CA LYS A 98 -17.67 20.62 16.24
C LYS A 98 -19.03 20.15 16.78
N GLY A 99 -19.42 18.93 16.50
CA GLY A 99 -20.66 18.38 17.06
C GLY A 99 -20.80 16.88 16.78
N VAL A 100 -20.89 16.11 17.86
CA VAL A 100 -21.29 14.70 17.94
C VAL A 100 -20.15 13.67 17.93
N HIS A 101 -20.22 12.80 18.92
CA HIS A 101 -19.44 11.58 19.14
C HIS A 101 -19.16 10.81 17.84
N THR A 102 -17.91 10.53 17.61
CA THR A 102 -17.26 9.97 16.44
C THR A 102 -17.71 8.56 16.10
N THR A 103 -18.70 8.41 15.27
CA THR A 103 -18.79 7.27 14.37
C THR A 103 -17.96 7.61 13.14
N SER A 104 -16.91 6.82 12.87
CA SER A 104 -16.01 6.98 11.71
C SER A 104 -16.78 6.71 10.43
N VAL A 105 -17.44 7.74 9.88
CA VAL A 105 -18.18 7.60 8.62
C VAL A 105 -17.20 7.75 7.46
N SER A 106 -17.05 6.70 6.67
CA SER A 106 -16.35 6.78 5.38
C SER A 106 -17.13 7.66 4.42
N SER A 107 -16.44 8.54 3.70
CA SER A 107 -17.04 9.46 2.74
C SER A 107 -16.48 9.18 1.34
N LEU A 108 -17.36 9.07 0.34
CA LEU A 108 -16.99 9.03 -1.06
C LEU A 108 -16.96 10.44 -1.62
N TYR A 109 -15.85 10.83 -2.20
CA TYR A 109 -15.70 12.08 -2.93
C TYR A 109 -15.54 11.78 -4.41
N VAL A 110 -16.33 12.50 -5.22
CA VAL A 110 -16.32 12.34 -6.66
C VAL A 110 -16.00 13.69 -7.30
N LYS A 111 -15.07 13.71 -8.23
CA LYS A 111 -14.79 14.85 -9.09
C LYS A 111 -14.41 14.34 -10.48
N ASP A 112 -15.13 14.84 -11.48
CA ASP A 112 -15.01 14.37 -12.85
C ASP A 112 -15.14 12.82 -12.91
N LYS A 113 -14.09 12.12 -13.31
CA LYS A 113 -14.05 10.65 -13.35
C LYS A 113 -13.27 10.02 -12.20
N ILE A 114 -12.84 10.79 -11.21
CA ILE A 114 -12.05 10.31 -10.08
C ILE A 114 -12.95 10.14 -8.86
N GLU A 115 -12.96 8.96 -8.29
CA GLU A 115 -13.68 8.63 -7.06
C GLU A 115 -12.69 8.24 -5.96
N ILE A 116 -12.73 8.96 -4.82
CA ILE A 116 -11.84 8.69 -3.69
C ILE A 116 -12.67 8.47 -2.43
N ILE A 117 -12.47 7.31 -1.79
CA ILE A 117 -13.02 7.00 -0.49
C ILE A 117 -12.07 7.54 0.58
N ASP A 118 -12.55 8.46 1.41
CA ASP A 118 -11.87 8.88 2.64
C ASP A 118 -12.47 8.11 3.83
N SER A 119 -11.70 7.17 4.36
CA SER A 119 -12.09 6.36 5.51
C SER A 119 -11.14 6.61 6.67
N PRO A 120 -11.58 7.25 7.75
CA PRO A 120 -10.76 7.46 8.95
C PRO A 120 -10.26 6.16 9.56
N GLY A 121 -11.05 5.09 9.51
CA GLY A 121 -10.70 3.78 10.08
C GLY A 121 -9.66 2.96 9.29
N VAL A 122 -9.31 3.39 8.07
CA VAL A 122 -8.30 2.70 7.23
C VAL A 122 -7.00 3.51 7.16
N ARG A 123 -6.95 4.66 7.84
CA ARG A 123 -5.77 5.55 7.82
C ARG A 123 -4.56 4.92 8.49
N ASP A 124 -4.78 4.14 9.55
CA ASP A 124 -3.74 3.42 10.26
C ASP A 124 -4.15 1.94 10.30
N LEU A 125 -3.52 1.13 9.45
CA LEU A 125 -3.70 -0.32 9.49
C LEU A 125 -3.06 -0.83 10.78
N GLU A 126 -3.89 -1.34 11.68
CA GLU A 126 -3.44 -2.07 12.86
C GLU A 126 -2.92 -3.44 12.38
N ILE A 127 -1.62 -3.51 12.16
CA ILE A 127 -0.93 -4.70 11.63
C ILE A 127 -0.86 -5.80 12.70
N GLU A 128 -1.03 -5.42 13.96
CA GLU A 128 -1.01 -6.32 15.13
C GLU A 128 -2.12 -7.40 15.14
N LYS A 129 -3.05 -7.34 14.19
CA LYS A 129 -4.18 -8.28 14.08
C LYS A 129 -3.98 -9.41 13.07
N PHE A 130 -2.85 -9.43 12.36
CA PHE A 130 -2.61 -10.44 11.34
C PHE A 130 -1.79 -11.60 11.88
N ASN A 131 -2.26 -12.82 11.67
CA ASN A 131 -1.48 -14.02 11.98
C ASN A 131 -0.35 -14.21 10.95
N SER A 132 0.61 -15.11 11.26
CA SER A 132 1.80 -15.34 10.44
C SER A 132 1.50 -15.77 8.99
N GLU A 133 0.41 -16.49 8.73
CA GLU A 133 -0.01 -16.87 7.37
C GLU A 133 -0.53 -15.66 6.60
N GLU A 134 -1.30 -14.79 7.25
CA GLU A 134 -1.80 -13.54 6.66
C GLU A 134 -0.65 -12.58 6.35
N VAL A 135 0.32 -12.45 7.27
CA VAL A 135 1.54 -11.67 7.05
C VAL A 135 2.30 -12.22 5.84
N LEU A 136 2.56 -13.53 5.79
CA LEU A 136 3.25 -14.18 4.67
C LEU A 136 2.51 -13.96 3.34
N SER A 137 1.18 -13.96 3.36
CA SER A 137 0.37 -13.70 2.17
C SER A 137 0.58 -12.32 1.57
N GLY A 138 0.95 -11.33 2.40
CA GLY A 138 1.25 -9.96 2.00
C GLY A 138 2.65 -9.78 1.40
N PHE A 139 3.55 -10.76 1.59
CA PHE A 139 4.92 -10.78 1.07
C PHE A 139 5.07 -11.90 0.04
N PHE A 140 4.47 -11.71 -1.13
CA PHE A 140 4.35 -12.78 -2.13
C PHE A 140 5.70 -13.32 -2.62
N GLU A 141 6.75 -12.49 -2.70
CA GLU A 141 8.12 -12.91 -3.04
C GLU A 141 8.70 -13.84 -1.96
N ILE A 142 8.42 -13.56 -0.68
CA ILE A 142 8.85 -14.40 0.44
C ILE A 142 8.03 -15.70 0.45
N ARG A 143 6.73 -15.60 0.21
CA ARG A 143 5.82 -16.75 0.11
C ARG A 143 6.23 -17.69 -1.02
N GLU A 144 6.57 -17.21 -2.20
CA GLU A 144 7.07 -18.02 -3.30
C GLU A 144 8.40 -18.70 -2.93
N ALA A 145 9.35 -17.95 -2.37
CA ALA A 145 10.61 -18.51 -1.92
C ALA A 145 10.40 -19.56 -0.81
N SER A 146 9.42 -19.41 0.06
CA SER A 146 9.12 -20.34 1.15
C SER A 146 8.77 -21.74 0.68
N MET A 147 8.20 -21.89 -0.51
CA MET A 147 7.86 -23.19 -1.10
C MET A 147 9.10 -24.06 -1.37
N GLY A 148 10.28 -23.45 -1.53
CA GLY A 148 11.56 -24.14 -1.70
C GLY A 148 12.30 -24.45 -0.40
N CYS A 149 11.72 -24.14 0.77
CA CYS A 149 12.36 -24.46 2.05
C CYS A 149 12.38 -25.97 2.32
N LYS A 150 13.45 -26.43 2.96
CA LYS A 150 13.61 -27.84 3.35
C LYS A 150 12.53 -28.33 4.31
N PHE A 151 12.04 -27.43 5.19
CA PHE A 151 11.07 -27.75 6.22
C PHE A 151 9.76 -27.01 5.98
N LYS A 152 8.62 -27.68 6.09
CA LYS A 152 7.28 -27.08 5.89
C LYS A 152 6.92 -26.01 6.92
N ASN A 153 7.45 -26.12 8.14
CA ASN A 153 7.23 -25.19 9.25
C ASN A 153 8.43 -24.24 9.44
N CYS A 154 9.11 -23.88 8.36
CA CYS A 154 10.25 -22.98 8.39
C CYS A 154 9.80 -21.57 8.80
N ASN A 155 10.37 -21.02 9.86
CA ASN A 155 10.12 -19.64 10.30
C ASN A 155 10.98 -18.59 9.56
N HIS A 156 11.85 -19.05 8.63
CA HIS A 156 12.73 -18.21 7.81
C HIS A 156 13.75 -17.37 8.59
N ILE A 157 14.05 -17.76 9.85
CA ILE A 157 15.02 -17.08 10.72
C ILE A 157 16.17 -18.04 11.03
N ASN A 158 17.34 -17.81 10.44
CA ASN A 158 18.57 -18.57 10.69
C ASN A 158 18.41 -20.11 10.60
N VAL A 159 17.55 -20.61 9.72
CA VAL A 159 17.29 -22.04 9.54
C VAL A 159 18.14 -22.58 8.40
N ALA A 160 18.91 -23.63 8.67
CA ALA A 160 19.68 -24.31 7.64
C ALA A 160 18.77 -24.94 6.57
N GLY A 161 19.04 -24.64 5.29
CA GLY A 161 18.18 -25.07 4.17
C GLY A 161 16.92 -24.22 3.97
N CYS A 162 16.90 -23.01 4.52
CA CYS A 162 15.86 -22.04 4.26
C CYS A 162 16.08 -21.36 2.91
N ASN A 163 15.17 -21.58 1.96
CA ASN A 163 15.27 -20.96 0.65
C ASN A 163 15.01 -19.44 0.67
N VAL A 164 14.23 -18.94 1.62
CA VAL A 164 14.03 -17.48 1.78
C VAL A 164 15.35 -16.77 2.10
N ILE A 165 16.16 -17.34 3.02
CA ILE A 165 17.49 -16.80 3.35
C ILE A 165 18.46 -16.93 2.16
N ASP A 166 18.39 -18.02 1.41
CA ASP A 166 19.18 -18.21 0.19
C ASP A 166 18.82 -17.14 -0.86
N GLN A 167 17.52 -16.89 -1.11
CA GLN A 167 17.07 -15.87 -2.05
C GLN A 167 17.42 -14.45 -1.58
N LEU A 168 17.38 -14.20 -0.28
CA LEU A 168 17.84 -12.94 0.32
C LEU A 168 19.34 -12.73 0.07
N SER A 169 20.17 -13.74 0.32
CA SER A 169 21.62 -13.67 0.09
C SER A 169 22.00 -13.46 -1.38
N LYS A 170 21.16 -13.92 -2.30
CA LYS A 170 21.30 -13.72 -3.76
C LYS A 170 20.76 -12.36 -4.25
N GLY A 171 20.14 -11.58 -3.36
CA GLY A 171 19.53 -10.28 -3.72
C GLY A 171 18.19 -10.40 -4.46
N ASN A 172 17.59 -11.58 -4.56
CA ASN A 172 16.28 -11.80 -5.18
C ASN A 172 15.12 -11.36 -4.26
N ILE A 173 15.37 -11.27 -2.96
CA ILE A 173 14.50 -10.65 -1.96
C ILE A 173 15.25 -9.44 -1.42
N ALA A 174 14.60 -8.25 -1.47
CA ALA A 174 15.19 -7.05 -0.90
C ALA A 174 15.28 -7.14 0.62
N GLU A 175 16.42 -6.73 1.19
CA GLU A 175 16.66 -6.78 2.64
C GLU A 175 15.62 -5.99 3.42
N SER A 176 15.22 -4.81 2.93
CA SER A 176 14.18 -3.99 3.53
C SER A 176 12.82 -4.71 3.59
N ARG A 177 12.48 -5.51 2.59
CA ARG A 177 11.26 -6.31 2.54
C ARG A 177 11.31 -7.45 3.54
N TYR A 178 12.44 -8.16 3.61
CA TYR A 178 12.64 -9.23 4.60
C TYR A 178 12.61 -8.67 6.04
N ASN A 179 13.25 -7.54 6.30
CA ASN A 179 13.22 -6.89 7.61
C ASN A 179 11.80 -6.43 8.00
N ASN A 180 11.03 -5.91 7.05
CA ASN A 180 9.62 -5.58 7.27
C ASN A 180 8.80 -6.84 7.61
N TYR A 181 8.96 -7.92 6.86
CA TYR A 181 8.30 -9.19 7.14
C TYR A 181 8.58 -9.68 8.57
N LEU A 182 9.85 -9.67 9.00
CA LEU A 182 10.22 -10.05 10.36
C LEU A 182 9.63 -9.11 11.43
N SER A 183 9.50 -7.81 11.12
CA SER A 183 8.92 -6.85 12.05
C SER A 183 7.44 -7.10 12.30
N PHE A 184 6.71 -7.58 11.29
CA PHE A 184 5.30 -7.92 11.42
C PHE A 184 5.07 -9.22 12.20
N LEU A 185 6.00 -10.19 12.09
CA LEU A 185 5.92 -11.42 12.87
C LEU A 185 6.23 -11.23 14.37
N LYS A 186 6.98 -10.18 14.74
CA LYS A 186 7.32 -9.91 16.16
C LYS A 186 6.18 -9.27 16.95
N ASN A 187 5.14 -8.82 16.29
CA ASN A 187 3.97 -8.20 16.91
C ASN A 187 2.87 -9.24 17.25
N GLU A 188 3.17 -10.53 17.10
CA GLU A 188 2.43 -11.65 17.71
C GLU A 188 2.98 -11.86 19.14
#